data_701062b7442580a0a553f22c327db8b5
#
_entry.id   701062b7442580a0a553f22c327db8b5
#
_cell.length_a   1.000
_cell.length_b   1.000
_cell.length_c   1.000
_cell.angle_alpha   90.00
_cell.angle_beta   90.00
_cell.angle_gamma   90.00
#
_symmetry.space_group_name_H-M   'P 1'
#
loop_
_entity.id
_entity.type
_entity.pdbx_description
1 polymer ?
#
loop_
_entity_poly.entity_id
_entity_poly.type
_entity_poly.pdbx_seq_one_letter_code
_entity_poly.pdbx_strand_id
1 'polypeptide(L)'
;MPLSRGELLKQILTRYLSELQKVINRGDAREESFYHCVKEMLESYAQANGFRRSEVSILPKATEAGNPDFRVWDGKTRITGYIEAKKPEVSQLESISESEQLKRYRDTFDNLILTNFYEFWLFQYGKFVCGVTIADPLEAIHSQKKPPLTNIEDFDTLLDRYFSFSLPAITDPKSLANALAKRTRFLRDEIITIELAEEEKTQGRKVLLKFYESFKKLLINNLTIEQFADLYAQTLTYGIFVARTRSGEDFNRELIYKYIPNTLGILKSIFRFISLEEPPQALAVLIDDIADILFNTDIQKILHRFYTEGKGRDPIVHFYETFLSEYDPKLREKRGVYYTPEPVVRYIVRSIHSLLKSHFGKDDGLASEDVTILDPAAGTLTFPAEAIKVAIEEHEGKYGSGSVHKLIKHHILPHFHAIELMMAPYTVGHLKISYLLAEHGYELSEAERFKLYLSNTLEPDTPQQTELPIAHDISEECALANKV
;
A
#
# COMPACT_ATOMS: atom_id res chain seq x y z
N MET A 1 37.67 -11.21 -31.48
CA MET A 1 36.55 -12.07 -31.09
C MET A 1 35.83 -11.38 -29.95
N PRO A 2 34.53 -11.39 -29.87
CA PRO A 2 33.84 -10.92 -28.68
C PRO A 2 34.29 -11.73 -27.48
N LEU A 3 34.47 -11.07 -26.33
CA LEU A 3 34.85 -11.73 -25.07
C LEU A 3 33.77 -12.71 -24.65
N SER A 4 34.15 -13.82 -24.04
CA SER A 4 33.20 -14.70 -23.39
C SER A 4 32.52 -14.01 -22.20
N ARG A 5 31.32 -14.50 -21.80
CA ARG A 5 30.58 -13.96 -20.63
C ARG A 5 31.46 -13.90 -19.38
N GLY A 6 32.20 -14.99 -19.10
CA GLY A 6 33.09 -15.06 -17.94
C GLY A 6 34.31 -14.08 -18.04
N GLU A 7 34.88 -13.86 -19.22
CA GLU A 7 35.94 -12.88 -19.41
C GLU A 7 35.45 -11.45 -19.21
N LEU A 8 34.23 -11.15 -19.67
CA LEU A 8 33.62 -9.84 -19.50
C LEU A 8 33.30 -9.58 -18.02
N LEU A 9 32.73 -10.55 -17.31
CA LEU A 9 32.48 -10.45 -15.86
C LEU A 9 33.81 -10.25 -15.10
N LYS A 10 34.83 -11.00 -15.44
CA LYS A 10 36.17 -10.82 -14.83
C LYS A 10 36.73 -9.39 -15.02
N GLN A 11 36.50 -8.79 -16.17
CA GLN A 11 36.89 -7.39 -16.40
C GLN A 11 36.09 -6.43 -15.54
N ILE A 12 34.76 -6.61 -15.46
CA ILE A 12 33.86 -5.80 -14.62
C ILE A 12 34.32 -5.88 -13.16
N LEU A 13 34.51 -7.09 -12.62
CA LEU A 13 34.93 -7.28 -11.24
C LEU A 13 36.33 -6.78 -10.94
N THR A 14 37.23 -6.90 -11.92
CA THR A 14 38.60 -6.34 -11.80
C THR A 14 38.59 -4.83 -11.67
N ARG A 15 37.73 -4.14 -12.45
CA ARG A 15 37.48 -2.69 -12.33
C ARG A 15 36.81 -2.36 -11.00
N TYR A 16 35.79 -3.08 -10.63
CA TYR A 16 35.07 -2.92 -9.37
C TYR A 16 36.02 -2.95 -8.15
N LEU A 17 36.83 -4.01 -8.01
CA LEU A 17 37.81 -4.11 -6.93
C LEU A 17 38.85 -3.00 -6.96
N SER A 18 39.22 -2.51 -8.16
CA SER A 18 40.15 -1.40 -8.27
C SER A 18 39.55 -0.08 -7.78
N GLU A 19 38.27 0.17 -8.04
CA GLU A 19 37.57 1.35 -7.54
C GLU A 19 37.34 1.26 -6.01
N LEU A 20 36.94 0.09 -5.50
CA LEU A 20 36.86 -0.12 -4.04
C LEU A 20 38.16 0.18 -3.34
N GLN A 21 39.28 -0.31 -3.89
CA GLN A 21 40.59 -0.09 -3.30
C GLN A 21 41.00 1.40 -3.30
N LYS A 22 40.63 2.14 -4.32
CA LYS A 22 40.86 3.60 -4.35
C LYS A 22 40.09 4.31 -3.24
N VAL A 23 38.84 3.87 -2.96
CA VAL A 23 38.03 4.43 -1.89
C VAL A 23 38.64 4.11 -0.53
N ILE A 24 39.05 2.86 -0.30
CA ILE A 24 39.72 2.45 0.96
C ILE A 24 41.01 3.25 1.20
N ASN A 25 41.83 3.42 0.16
CA ASN A 25 43.13 4.09 0.30
C ASN A 25 42.99 5.59 0.64
N ARG A 26 41.81 6.21 0.54
CA ARG A 26 41.58 7.59 1.00
C ARG A 26 41.61 7.71 2.52
N GLY A 27 41.27 6.63 3.25
CA GLY A 27 41.31 6.58 4.72
C GLY A 27 40.17 7.30 5.45
N ASP A 28 39.25 7.94 4.74
CA ASP A 28 38.10 8.69 5.26
C ASP A 28 36.75 8.12 4.79
N ALA A 29 36.76 6.94 4.16
CA ALA A 29 35.61 6.34 3.53
C ALA A 29 34.55 5.94 4.56
N ARG A 30 33.30 6.37 4.29
CA ARG A 30 32.10 5.86 4.93
C ARG A 30 31.44 4.81 4.05
N GLU A 31 30.45 4.13 4.55
CA GLU A 31 29.72 3.09 3.80
C GLU A 31 29.20 3.61 2.45
N GLU A 32 28.60 4.80 2.45
CA GLU A 32 28.06 5.42 1.24
C GLU A 32 29.13 5.77 0.18
N SER A 33 30.39 5.88 0.61
CA SER A 33 31.52 6.15 -0.31
C SER A 33 31.73 5.02 -1.32
N PHE A 34 31.26 3.82 -1.02
CA PHE A 34 31.37 2.62 -1.85
C PHE A 34 30.17 2.40 -2.78
N TYR A 35 29.07 3.10 -2.58
CA TYR A 35 27.81 2.83 -3.28
C TYR A 35 27.91 2.97 -4.78
N HIS A 36 28.66 3.96 -5.28
CA HIS A 36 28.86 4.15 -6.71
C HIS A 36 29.56 2.97 -7.37
N CYS A 37 30.47 2.28 -6.63
CA CYS A 37 31.18 1.11 -7.15
C CYS A 37 30.20 -0.05 -7.39
N VAL A 38 29.31 -0.32 -6.42
CA VAL A 38 28.27 -1.36 -6.56
C VAL A 38 27.33 -1.01 -7.72
N LYS A 39 26.87 0.23 -7.78
CA LYS A 39 25.98 0.69 -8.85
C LYS A 39 26.60 0.45 -10.22
N GLU A 40 27.81 0.94 -10.47
CA GLU A 40 28.50 0.77 -11.76
C GLU A 40 28.74 -0.70 -12.11
N MET A 41 29.08 -1.53 -11.12
CA MET A 41 29.31 -2.96 -11.32
C MET A 41 28.01 -3.66 -11.76
N LEU A 42 26.90 -3.42 -11.06
CA LEU A 42 25.61 -4.03 -11.35
C LEU A 42 25.04 -3.56 -12.70
N GLU A 43 25.11 -2.27 -13.00
CA GLU A 43 24.66 -1.73 -14.29
C GLU A 43 25.51 -2.26 -15.46
N SER A 44 26.83 -2.37 -15.26
CA SER A 44 27.74 -2.97 -16.24
C SER A 44 27.43 -4.45 -16.48
N TYR A 45 27.15 -5.20 -15.41
CA TYR A 45 26.73 -6.59 -15.51
C TYR A 45 25.40 -6.72 -16.26
N ALA A 46 24.40 -5.94 -15.87
CA ALA A 46 23.08 -5.96 -16.49
C ALA A 46 23.15 -5.64 -18.00
N GLN A 47 23.94 -4.63 -18.37
CA GLN A 47 24.15 -4.27 -19.77
C GLN A 47 24.79 -5.42 -20.59
N ALA A 48 25.75 -6.13 -19.97
CA ALA A 48 26.49 -7.21 -20.61
C ALA A 48 25.64 -8.49 -20.80
N ASN A 49 24.67 -8.74 -19.90
CA ASN A 49 23.97 -10.03 -19.81
C ASN A 49 22.49 -9.99 -20.24
N GLY A 50 22.09 -8.98 -21.01
CA GLY A 50 20.74 -8.92 -21.59
C GLY A 50 19.72 -8.14 -20.77
N PHE A 51 20.06 -7.70 -19.56
CA PHE A 51 19.22 -6.87 -18.69
C PHE A 51 19.47 -5.37 -18.96
N ARG A 52 19.62 -4.99 -20.23
CA ARG A 52 20.17 -3.70 -20.70
C ARG A 52 19.44 -2.45 -20.24
N ARG A 53 18.22 -2.58 -19.72
CA ARG A 53 17.41 -1.46 -19.23
C ARG A 53 17.41 -1.36 -17.73
N SER A 54 18.05 -2.30 -17.03
CA SER A 54 18.09 -2.27 -15.58
C SER A 54 18.84 -1.04 -15.08
N GLU A 55 18.23 -0.35 -14.14
CA GLU A 55 18.76 0.83 -13.47
C GLU A 55 18.91 0.57 -11.99
N VAL A 56 20.02 1.03 -11.41
CA VAL A 56 20.31 0.94 -9.99
C VAL A 56 20.20 2.33 -9.37
N SER A 57 19.19 2.51 -8.51
CA SER A 57 19.00 3.73 -7.74
C SER A 57 19.63 3.57 -6.36
N ILE A 58 20.50 4.50 -5.99
CA ILE A 58 20.96 4.64 -4.61
C ILE A 58 19.87 5.35 -3.86
N LEU A 59 19.37 4.74 -2.78
CA LEU A 59 18.32 5.32 -1.95
C LEU A 59 19.01 6.15 -0.85
N PRO A 60 18.67 7.43 -0.66
CA PRO A 60 19.24 8.20 0.43
C PRO A 60 18.77 7.62 1.77
N LYS A 61 19.71 7.50 2.69
CA LYS A 61 19.41 7.29 4.11
C LYS A 61 18.87 8.60 4.65
N ALA A 62 17.57 8.80 4.54
CA ALA A 62 16.93 9.97 5.15
C ALA A 62 16.91 9.85 6.67
N THR A 63 16.97 8.62 7.21
CA THR A 63 16.75 8.32 8.63
C THR A 63 17.41 7.01 9.04
N GLU A 64 17.52 6.76 10.34
CA GLU A 64 17.92 5.44 10.89
C GLU A 64 16.92 4.32 10.53
N ALA A 65 15.84 4.68 9.87
CA ALA A 65 14.80 3.76 9.44
C ALA A 65 14.85 3.47 7.94
N GLY A 66 14.95 2.43 7.69
CA GLY A 66 14.36 1.41 7.02
C GLY A 66 14.21 1.34 5.54
N ASN A 67 14.94 2.00 4.68
CA ASN A 67 15.04 1.54 3.29
C ASN A 67 16.36 0.81 3.07
N PRO A 68 16.38 -0.26 2.25
CA PRO A 68 17.62 -0.79 1.70
C PRO A 68 18.41 0.31 0.96
N ASP A 69 19.73 0.16 0.88
CA ASP A 69 20.60 1.18 0.28
C ASP A 69 20.40 1.37 -1.22
N PHE A 70 19.95 0.32 -1.91
CA PHE A 70 19.70 0.36 -3.34
C PHE A 70 18.39 -0.29 -3.73
N ARG A 71 17.80 0.26 -4.79
CA ARG A 71 16.70 -0.34 -5.54
C ARG A 71 17.18 -0.62 -6.97
N VAL A 72 16.90 -1.82 -7.46
CA VAL A 72 17.16 -2.20 -8.85
C VAL A 72 15.84 -2.43 -9.56
N TRP A 73 15.65 -1.84 -10.71
CA TRP A 73 14.45 -1.99 -11.52
C TRP A 73 14.79 -2.24 -13.00
N ASP A 74 13.82 -2.71 -13.76
CA ASP A 74 14.02 -3.17 -15.15
C ASP A 74 14.06 -2.05 -16.19
N GLY A 75 14.05 -0.79 -15.75
CA GLY A 75 14.04 0.40 -16.61
C GLY A 75 12.69 0.65 -17.30
N LYS A 76 11.61 0.00 -16.84
CA LYS A 76 10.24 0.21 -17.31
C LYS A 76 9.30 0.45 -16.14
N THR A 77 8.87 -0.62 -15.49
CA THR A 77 7.84 -0.57 -14.46
C THR A 77 8.08 -1.54 -13.31
N ARG A 78 9.03 -2.48 -13.43
CA ARG A 78 9.21 -3.54 -12.44
C ARG A 78 10.44 -3.35 -11.58
N ILE A 79 10.25 -3.53 -10.28
CA ILE A 79 11.34 -3.60 -9.32
C ILE A 79 11.92 -5.02 -9.38
N THR A 80 13.19 -5.14 -9.77
CA THR A 80 13.92 -6.40 -9.80
C THR A 80 14.26 -6.86 -8.38
N GLY A 81 14.67 -5.92 -7.51
CA GLY A 81 15.01 -6.21 -6.14
C GLY A 81 15.70 -5.07 -5.43
N TYR A 82 16.18 -5.38 -4.23
CA TYR A 82 16.83 -4.43 -3.35
C TYR A 82 18.19 -4.92 -2.90
N ILE A 83 19.05 -4.00 -2.42
CA ILE A 83 20.37 -4.34 -1.87
C ILE A 83 20.60 -3.53 -0.60
N GLU A 84 21.01 -4.21 0.44
CA GLU A 84 21.50 -3.63 1.68
C GLU A 84 23.00 -3.81 1.76
N ALA A 85 23.73 -2.73 1.97
CA ALA A 85 25.17 -2.74 2.11
C ALA A 85 25.58 -2.52 3.57
N LYS A 86 26.72 -3.08 3.93
CA LYS A 86 27.38 -2.86 5.21
C LYS A 86 28.84 -2.53 4.96
N LYS A 87 29.48 -1.83 5.89
CA LYS A 87 30.89 -1.45 5.74
C LYS A 87 31.76 -2.64 5.38
N PRO A 88 32.83 -2.43 4.59
CA PRO A 88 33.77 -3.50 4.21
C PRO A 88 34.40 -4.26 5.36
N GLU A 89 34.52 -3.61 6.54
CA GLU A 89 35.12 -4.18 7.75
C GLU A 89 34.18 -5.21 8.44
N VAL A 90 32.93 -5.27 8.04
CA VAL A 90 31.96 -6.24 8.59
C VAL A 90 32.25 -7.62 7.99
N SER A 91 32.90 -8.47 8.78
CA SER A 91 33.30 -9.82 8.35
C SER A 91 32.26 -10.90 8.66
N GLN A 92 31.17 -10.58 9.36
CA GLN A 92 30.16 -11.54 9.79
C GLN A 92 28.76 -11.12 9.28
N LEU A 93 28.52 -11.30 7.99
CA LEU A 93 27.19 -11.05 7.40
C LEU A 93 26.11 -11.94 8.00
N GLU A 94 26.48 -13.12 8.55
CA GLU A 94 25.54 -14.03 9.22
C GLU A 94 24.86 -13.35 10.40
N SER A 95 25.63 -12.68 11.27
CA SER A 95 25.07 -11.96 12.42
C SER A 95 24.18 -10.77 11.99
N ILE A 96 24.56 -10.09 10.92
CA ILE A 96 23.76 -9.01 10.33
C ILE A 96 22.46 -9.58 9.74
N SER A 97 22.53 -10.73 9.07
CA SER A 97 21.35 -11.37 8.47
C SER A 97 20.27 -11.72 9.49
N GLU A 98 20.67 -11.94 10.74
CA GLU A 98 19.78 -12.25 11.87
C GLU A 98 19.34 -11.00 12.66
N SER A 99 19.83 -9.80 12.31
CA SER A 99 19.37 -8.56 12.91
C SER A 99 17.88 -8.32 12.65
N GLU A 100 17.20 -7.62 13.54
CA GLU A 100 15.77 -7.31 13.36
C GLU A 100 15.51 -6.49 12.10
N GLN A 101 16.38 -5.53 11.78
CA GLN A 101 16.29 -4.74 10.55
C GLN A 101 16.30 -5.63 9.32
N LEU A 102 17.29 -6.53 9.23
CA LEU A 102 17.40 -7.36 8.01
C LEU A 102 16.32 -8.44 7.94
N LYS A 103 15.85 -8.95 9.07
CA LYS A 103 14.67 -9.82 9.11
C LYS A 103 13.45 -9.12 8.53
N ARG A 104 13.19 -7.86 8.92
CA ARG A 104 12.11 -7.05 8.35
C ARG A 104 12.27 -6.83 6.84
N TYR A 105 13.50 -6.57 6.36
CA TYR A 105 13.76 -6.43 4.92
C TYR A 105 13.51 -7.73 4.16
N ARG A 106 14.00 -8.86 4.66
CA ARG A 106 13.77 -10.18 4.06
C ARG A 106 12.29 -10.55 4.03
N ASP A 107 11.53 -10.17 5.06
CA ASP A 107 10.09 -10.43 5.12
C ASP A 107 9.29 -9.55 4.16
N THR A 108 9.80 -8.35 3.87
CA THR A 108 9.11 -7.35 3.03
C THR A 108 9.49 -7.46 1.57
N PHE A 109 10.80 -7.60 1.28
CA PHE A 109 11.34 -7.56 -0.06
C PHE A 109 11.67 -8.96 -0.56
N ASP A 110 10.99 -9.38 -1.62
CA ASP A 110 11.04 -10.77 -2.11
C ASP A 110 12.35 -11.12 -2.83
N ASN A 111 13.19 -10.15 -3.21
CA ASN A 111 14.50 -10.34 -3.83
C ASN A 111 15.50 -9.31 -3.27
N LEU A 112 16.35 -9.76 -2.36
CA LEU A 112 17.24 -8.90 -1.58
C LEU A 112 18.67 -9.45 -1.60
N ILE A 113 19.65 -8.58 -1.86
CA ILE A 113 21.07 -8.84 -1.63
C ILE A 113 21.51 -8.12 -0.35
N LEU A 114 22.21 -8.83 0.53
CA LEU A 114 23.02 -8.26 1.60
C LEU A 114 24.50 -8.32 1.20
N THR A 115 25.24 -7.24 1.32
CA THR A 115 26.66 -7.21 0.95
C THR A 115 27.52 -6.35 1.89
N ASN A 116 28.79 -6.72 2.03
CA ASN A 116 29.86 -5.87 2.55
C ASN A 116 30.82 -5.43 1.45
N PHE A 117 30.37 -5.39 0.19
CA PHE A 117 31.11 -5.08 -1.02
C PHE A 117 32.05 -6.18 -1.53
N TYR A 118 32.39 -7.17 -0.72
CA TYR A 118 33.24 -8.31 -1.08
C TYR A 118 32.52 -9.63 -1.00
N GLU A 119 31.57 -9.72 -0.11
CA GLU A 119 30.69 -10.86 0.06
C GLU A 119 29.25 -10.43 -0.24
N PHE A 120 28.50 -11.30 -0.96
CA PHE A 120 27.14 -11.04 -1.42
C PHE A 120 26.27 -12.22 -1.05
N TRP A 121 25.20 -11.96 -0.32
CA TRP A 121 24.21 -12.95 0.10
C TRP A 121 22.86 -12.64 -0.55
N LEU A 122 22.34 -13.61 -1.33
CA LEU A 122 21.05 -13.49 -1.97
C LEU A 122 19.98 -14.13 -1.12
N PHE A 123 18.91 -13.36 -0.88
CA PHE A 123 17.67 -13.83 -0.26
C PHE A 123 16.54 -13.70 -1.26
N GLN A 124 15.71 -14.76 -1.36
CA GLN A 124 14.48 -14.73 -2.14
C GLN A 124 13.32 -15.27 -1.30
N TYR A 125 12.20 -14.55 -1.32
CA TYR A 125 11.03 -14.84 -0.47
C TYR A 125 11.40 -15.02 1.03
N GLY A 126 12.27 -14.15 1.51
CA GLY A 126 12.76 -14.17 2.89
C GLY A 126 13.78 -15.26 3.23
N LYS A 127 14.08 -16.18 2.30
CA LYS A 127 14.99 -17.31 2.52
C LYS A 127 16.34 -17.07 1.90
N PHE A 128 17.40 -17.48 2.60
CA PHE A 128 18.76 -17.52 2.04
C PHE A 128 18.81 -18.48 0.85
N VAL A 129 19.35 -18.00 -0.27
CA VAL A 129 19.51 -18.78 -1.52
C VAL A 129 20.95 -19.21 -1.72
N CYS A 130 21.87 -18.23 -1.70
CA CYS A 130 23.32 -18.46 -1.82
C CYS A 130 24.09 -17.27 -1.29
N GLY A 131 25.37 -17.50 -0.97
CA GLY A 131 26.34 -16.48 -0.59
C GLY A 131 27.64 -16.71 -1.34
N VAL A 132 28.27 -15.62 -1.80
CA VAL A 132 29.50 -15.66 -2.59
C VAL A 132 30.45 -14.58 -2.12
N THR A 133 31.70 -14.95 -1.83
CA THR A 133 32.81 -14.02 -1.54
C THR A 133 33.65 -13.88 -2.79
N ILE A 134 33.72 -12.70 -3.38
CA ILE A 134 34.48 -12.41 -4.59
C ILE A 134 35.94 -12.04 -4.38
N ALA A 135 36.28 -11.62 -3.16
CA ALA A 135 37.64 -11.30 -2.72
C ALA A 135 37.69 -11.19 -1.18
N ASP A 136 38.85 -11.38 -0.57
CA ASP A 136 39.02 -11.24 0.87
C ASP A 136 39.02 -9.77 1.31
N PRO A 137 38.04 -9.32 2.09
CA PRO A 137 37.95 -7.94 2.58
C PRO A 137 39.12 -7.58 3.52
N LEU A 138 39.59 -8.52 4.31
CA LEU A 138 40.69 -8.29 5.26
C LEU A 138 42.02 -8.03 4.50
N GLU A 139 42.26 -8.76 3.41
CA GLU A 139 43.41 -8.53 2.58
C GLU A 139 43.36 -7.14 1.95
N ALA A 140 42.19 -6.71 1.46
CA ALA A 140 42.01 -5.38 0.89
C ALA A 140 42.28 -4.23 1.88
N ILE A 141 41.77 -4.39 3.12
CA ILE A 141 41.85 -3.38 4.17
C ILE A 141 43.28 -3.29 4.75
N HIS A 142 43.88 -4.44 5.06
CA HIS A 142 45.16 -4.48 5.77
C HIS A 142 46.40 -4.31 4.83
N SER A 143 46.34 -4.88 3.62
CA SER A 143 47.46 -4.80 2.70
C SER A 143 47.49 -3.53 1.85
N GLN A 144 46.42 -2.77 1.85
CA GLN A 144 46.21 -1.61 0.94
C GLN A 144 46.41 -1.96 -0.55
N LYS A 145 46.30 -3.24 -0.88
CA LYS A 145 46.45 -3.76 -2.25
C LYS A 145 45.13 -4.38 -2.69
N LYS A 146 44.90 -4.30 -3.98
CA LYS A 146 43.72 -4.98 -4.58
C LYS A 146 43.83 -6.48 -4.35
N PRO A 147 42.82 -7.10 -3.65
CA PRO A 147 42.84 -8.55 -3.42
C PRO A 147 42.60 -9.32 -4.70
N PRO A 148 43.02 -10.59 -4.80
CA PRO A 148 42.74 -11.44 -5.92
C PRO A 148 41.22 -11.74 -6.01
N LEU A 149 40.72 -11.86 -7.25
CA LEU A 149 39.36 -12.28 -7.52
C LEU A 149 39.20 -13.78 -7.29
N THR A 150 38.14 -14.17 -6.64
CA THR A 150 37.72 -15.55 -6.38
C THR A 150 36.26 -15.76 -6.78
N ASN A 151 35.83 -17.01 -6.94
CA ASN A 151 34.43 -17.45 -7.09
C ASN A 151 33.63 -16.66 -8.17
N ILE A 152 34.25 -16.34 -9.30
CA ILE A 152 33.64 -15.52 -10.37
C ILE A 152 32.41 -16.20 -10.97
N GLU A 153 32.44 -17.53 -11.17
CA GLU A 153 31.33 -18.31 -11.74
C GLU A 153 30.12 -18.37 -10.78
N ASP A 154 30.38 -18.55 -9.49
CA ASP A 154 29.34 -18.55 -8.47
C ASP A 154 28.69 -17.16 -8.36
N PHE A 155 29.49 -16.08 -8.49
CA PHE A 155 28.98 -14.73 -8.50
C PHE A 155 28.16 -14.42 -9.75
N ASP A 156 28.57 -14.91 -10.93
CA ASP A 156 27.75 -14.84 -12.15
C ASP A 156 26.39 -15.50 -11.95
N THR A 157 26.39 -16.68 -11.33
CA THR A 157 25.16 -17.42 -11.00
C THR A 157 24.28 -16.65 -10.02
N LEU A 158 24.86 -16.01 -9.00
CA LEU A 158 24.12 -15.20 -8.03
C LEU A 158 23.46 -14.01 -8.72
N LEU A 159 24.23 -13.25 -9.52
CA LEU A 159 23.71 -12.07 -10.23
C LEU A 159 22.66 -12.46 -11.28
N ASP A 160 22.86 -13.55 -12.00
CA ASP A 160 21.88 -14.06 -12.97
C ASP A 160 20.54 -14.38 -12.29
N ARG A 161 20.57 -15.07 -11.14
CA ARG A 161 19.38 -15.33 -10.33
C ARG A 161 18.71 -14.05 -9.82
N TYR A 162 19.51 -13.07 -9.39
CA TYR A 162 19.01 -11.79 -8.92
C TYR A 162 18.32 -11.00 -10.02
N PHE A 163 18.97 -10.82 -11.18
CA PHE A 163 18.43 -10.03 -12.29
C PHE A 163 17.30 -10.72 -13.07
N SER A 164 17.30 -12.06 -13.12
CA SER A 164 16.21 -12.82 -13.73
C SER A 164 15.01 -13.00 -12.83
N PHE A 165 15.07 -12.52 -11.59
CA PHE A 165 13.95 -12.61 -10.66
C PHE A 165 12.73 -11.86 -11.20
N SER A 166 11.60 -12.52 -11.16
CA SER A 166 10.31 -11.90 -11.41
C SER A 166 9.33 -12.39 -10.37
N LEU A 167 8.56 -11.49 -9.80
CA LEU A 167 7.44 -11.87 -8.95
C LEU A 167 6.47 -12.74 -9.77
N PRO A 168 6.10 -13.92 -9.30
CA PRO A 168 5.07 -14.70 -9.95
C PRO A 168 3.77 -13.88 -9.93
N ALA A 169 3.01 -13.95 -11.02
CA ALA A 169 1.71 -13.32 -11.07
C ALA A 169 0.86 -13.83 -9.91
N ILE A 170 0.47 -12.93 -9.01
CA ILE A 170 -0.40 -13.28 -7.89
C ILE A 170 -1.80 -13.55 -8.45
N THR A 171 -2.28 -14.78 -8.26
CA THR A 171 -3.56 -15.23 -8.80
C THR A 171 -4.57 -15.63 -7.73
N ASP A 172 -4.17 -15.63 -6.46
CA ASP A 172 -5.06 -15.95 -5.36
C ASP A 172 -5.16 -14.79 -4.35
N PRO A 173 -6.37 -14.60 -3.79
CA PRO A 173 -6.68 -13.49 -2.89
C PRO A 173 -5.83 -13.46 -1.62
N LYS A 174 -5.53 -14.60 -1.04
CA LYS A 174 -4.78 -14.69 0.22
C LYS A 174 -3.31 -14.30 0.03
N SER A 175 -2.69 -14.75 -1.06
CA SER A 175 -1.31 -14.37 -1.41
C SER A 175 -1.20 -12.86 -1.65
N LEU A 176 -2.18 -12.24 -2.32
CA LEU A 176 -2.23 -10.80 -2.48
C LEU A 176 -2.37 -10.08 -1.14
N ALA A 177 -3.32 -10.51 -0.32
CA ALA A 177 -3.54 -9.93 1.00
C ALA A 177 -2.28 -10.02 1.88
N ASN A 178 -1.58 -11.16 1.87
CA ASN A 178 -0.32 -11.34 2.60
C ASN A 178 0.80 -10.42 2.06
N ALA A 179 0.99 -10.34 0.75
CA ALA A 179 2.00 -9.48 0.13
C ALA A 179 1.77 -8.01 0.46
N LEU A 180 0.52 -7.53 0.40
CA LEU A 180 0.16 -6.17 0.79
C LEU A 180 0.28 -5.95 2.30
N ALA A 181 -0.14 -6.91 3.13
CA ALA A 181 -0.07 -6.81 4.59
C ALA A 181 1.37 -6.64 5.10
N LYS A 182 2.33 -7.38 4.54
CA LYS A 182 3.76 -7.23 4.86
C LYS A 182 4.25 -5.81 4.60
N ARG A 183 3.95 -5.26 3.44
CA ARG A 183 4.35 -3.91 3.02
C ARG A 183 3.65 -2.83 3.83
N THR A 184 2.38 -3.06 4.17
CA THR A 184 1.63 -2.13 5.02
C THR A 184 2.18 -2.07 6.44
N ARG A 185 2.59 -3.21 7.02
CA ARG A 185 3.29 -3.22 8.32
C ARG A 185 4.61 -2.48 8.24
N PHE A 186 5.39 -2.73 7.21
CA PHE A 186 6.66 -2.04 7.00
C PHE A 186 6.44 -0.52 6.82
N LEU A 187 5.42 -0.12 6.05
CA LEU A 187 5.02 1.27 5.86
C LEU A 187 4.67 1.94 7.19
N ARG A 188 3.90 1.26 8.04
CA ARG A 188 3.52 1.72 9.38
C ARG A 188 4.73 1.90 10.29
N ASP A 189 5.50 0.80 10.46
CA ASP A 189 6.48 0.68 11.53
C ASP A 189 7.81 1.38 11.20
N GLU A 190 8.25 1.28 9.94
CA GLU A 190 9.59 1.70 9.51
C GLU A 190 9.58 3.01 8.71
N ILE A 191 8.44 3.41 8.13
CA ILE A 191 8.41 4.61 7.29
C ILE A 191 7.63 5.73 7.98
N ILE A 192 6.32 5.56 8.16
CA ILE A 192 5.46 6.67 8.63
C ILE A 192 5.82 7.09 10.06
N THR A 193 6.01 6.11 10.96
CA THR A 193 6.36 6.40 12.37
C THR A 193 7.65 7.20 12.48
N ILE A 194 8.64 6.87 11.65
CA ILE A 194 9.95 7.51 11.71
C ILE A 194 9.97 8.83 10.97
N GLU A 195 9.36 8.93 9.80
CA GLU A 195 9.22 10.21 9.10
C GLU A 195 8.49 11.25 9.97
N LEU A 196 7.45 10.83 10.71
CA LEU A 196 6.77 11.71 11.67
C LEU A 196 7.70 12.19 12.78
N ALA A 197 8.47 11.27 13.38
CA ALA A 197 9.41 11.63 14.45
C ALA A 197 10.53 12.56 13.97
N GLU A 198 10.89 12.51 12.69
CA GLU A 198 11.87 13.41 12.08
C GLU A 198 11.27 14.76 11.69
N GLU A 199 10.06 14.78 11.12
CA GLU A 199 9.35 16.02 10.85
C GLU A 199 9.11 16.84 12.14
N GLU A 200 8.95 16.18 13.31
CA GLU A 200 8.88 16.87 14.60
C GLU A 200 10.17 17.61 14.96
N LYS A 201 11.33 17.00 14.67
CA LYS A 201 12.66 17.51 15.05
C LYS A 201 13.19 18.58 14.10
N THR A 202 12.73 18.57 12.85
CA THR A 202 13.27 19.44 11.80
C THR A 202 12.41 20.69 11.60
N GLN A 203 13.03 21.76 11.05
CA GLN A 203 12.30 22.97 10.61
C GLN A 203 11.90 22.90 9.12
N GLY A 204 12.06 21.73 8.49
CA GLY A 204 11.74 21.50 7.08
C GLY A 204 10.24 21.36 6.77
N ARG A 205 9.96 20.76 5.63
CA ARG A 205 8.59 20.47 5.19
C ARG A 205 7.95 19.44 6.13
N LYS A 206 6.81 19.76 6.71
CA LYS A 206 6.09 18.94 7.71
C LYS A 206 4.74 18.50 7.14
N VAL A 207 4.75 17.55 6.22
CA VAL A 207 3.50 17.15 5.55
C VAL A 207 2.77 16.06 6.31
N LEU A 208 3.47 14.99 6.71
CA LEU A 208 2.87 13.90 7.48
C LEU A 208 2.44 14.37 8.86
N LEU A 209 3.24 15.22 9.49
CA LEU A 209 2.90 15.83 10.78
C LEU A 209 1.62 16.67 10.69
N LYS A 210 1.45 17.44 9.63
CA LYS A 210 0.24 18.23 9.41
C LYS A 210 -0.98 17.32 9.14
N PHE A 211 -0.81 16.20 8.45
CA PHE A 211 -1.88 15.22 8.31
C PHE A 211 -2.26 14.62 9.67
N TYR A 212 -1.27 14.22 10.46
CA TYR A 212 -1.49 13.73 11.82
C TYR A 212 -2.24 14.75 12.69
N GLU A 213 -1.80 15.99 12.71
CA GLU A 213 -2.46 17.07 13.46
C GLU A 213 -3.90 17.30 13.00
N SER A 214 -4.16 17.25 11.69
CA SER A 214 -5.50 17.39 11.13
C SER A 214 -6.42 16.25 11.57
N PHE A 215 -5.96 15.00 11.51
CA PHE A 215 -6.72 13.85 11.99
C PHE A 215 -6.96 13.91 13.50
N LYS A 216 -5.93 14.28 14.27
CA LYS A 216 -6.04 14.42 15.72
C LYS A 216 -7.04 15.52 16.13
N LYS A 217 -7.02 16.63 15.42
CA LYS A 217 -7.87 17.78 15.75
C LYS A 217 -9.33 17.60 15.30
N LEU A 218 -9.56 16.95 14.16
CA LEU A 218 -10.87 16.93 13.49
C LEU A 218 -11.62 15.59 13.63
N LEU A 219 -10.93 14.49 13.98
CA LEU A 219 -11.54 13.16 14.04
C LEU A 219 -11.32 12.44 15.36
N ILE A 220 -10.09 12.41 15.87
CA ILE A 220 -9.74 11.58 17.04
C ILE A 220 -8.83 12.36 17.98
N ASN A 221 -9.40 13.04 18.98
CA ASN A 221 -8.67 13.93 19.91
C ASN A 221 -7.46 13.30 20.60
N ASN A 222 -7.53 11.99 20.93
CA ASN A 222 -6.47 11.27 21.62
C ASN A 222 -5.64 10.37 20.65
N LEU A 223 -5.57 10.73 19.38
CA LEU A 223 -4.82 9.97 18.37
C LEU A 223 -3.32 9.98 18.72
N THR A 224 -2.70 8.78 18.81
CA THR A 224 -1.25 8.66 18.95
C THR A 224 -0.57 8.57 17.59
N ILE A 225 0.75 8.78 17.55
CA ILE A 225 1.55 8.66 16.32
C ILE A 225 1.44 7.24 15.74
N GLU A 226 1.51 6.21 16.58
CA GLU A 226 1.42 4.81 16.17
C GLU A 226 0.03 4.49 15.59
N GLN A 227 -1.02 5.02 16.20
CA GLN A 227 -2.39 4.85 15.71
C GLN A 227 -2.60 5.57 14.36
N PHE A 228 -2.03 6.76 14.21
CA PHE A 228 -2.07 7.48 12.93
C PHE A 228 -1.26 6.76 11.86
N ALA A 229 -0.06 6.28 12.17
CA ALA A 229 0.76 5.51 11.24
C ALA A 229 0.03 4.26 10.74
N ASP A 230 -0.66 3.55 11.66
CA ASP A 230 -1.49 2.40 11.32
C ASP A 230 -2.65 2.77 10.40
N LEU A 231 -3.40 3.80 10.74
CA LEU A 231 -4.52 4.30 9.95
C LEU A 231 -4.06 4.75 8.56
N TYR A 232 -2.97 5.52 8.49
CA TYR A 232 -2.46 6.08 7.25
C TYR A 232 -1.88 5.00 6.33
N ALA A 233 -1.13 4.02 6.88
CA ALA A 233 -0.60 2.89 6.13
C ALA A 233 -1.71 2.04 5.49
N GLN A 234 -2.76 1.72 6.24
CA GLN A 234 -3.92 1.00 5.70
C GLN A 234 -4.62 1.80 4.61
N THR A 235 -4.81 3.12 4.84
CA THR A 235 -5.44 4.02 3.87
C THR A 235 -4.68 4.06 2.55
N LEU A 236 -3.35 4.16 2.61
CA LEU A 236 -2.50 4.16 1.43
C LEU A 236 -2.60 2.84 0.67
N THR A 237 -2.35 1.73 1.34
CA THR A 237 -2.36 0.41 0.70
C THR A 237 -3.72 0.11 0.08
N TYR A 238 -4.79 0.37 0.82
CA TYR A 238 -6.13 0.11 0.31
C TYR A 238 -6.54 1.07 -0.81
N GLY A 239 -6.16 2.34 -0.71
CA GLY A 239 -6.42 3.31 -1.77
C GLY A 239 -5.69 2.97 -3.08
N ILE A 240 -4.45 2.44 -3.00
CA ILE A 240 -3.71 1.95 -4.18
C ILE A 240 -4.44 0.73 -4.78
N PHE A 241 -4.90 -0.20 -3.94
CA PHE A 241 -5.72 -1.33 -4.39
C PHE A 241 -6.99 -0.86 -5.10
N VAL A 242 -7.71 0.10 -4.53
CA VAL A 242 -8.90 0.72 -5.14
C VAL A 242 -8.58 1.33 -6.50
N ALA A 243 -7.53 2.12 -6.58
CA ALA A 243 -7.10 2.73 -7.84
C ALA A 243 -6.81 1.64 -8.89
N ARG A 244 -6.17 0.53 -8.48
CA ARG A 244 -5.88 -0.60 -9.38
C ARG A 244 -7.14 -1.29 -9.90
N THR A 245 -8.20 -1.42 -9.10
CA THR A 245 -9.47 -2.01 -9.58
C THR A 245 -10.13 -1.20 -10.69
N ARG A 246 -9.76 0.07 -10.84
CA ARG A 246 -10.32 1.03 -11.81
C ARG A 246 -9.35 1.38 -12.93
N SER A 247 -8.07 0.99 -12.82
CA SER A 247 -7.06 1.28 -13.84
C SER A 247 -7.13 0.28 -15.00
N GLY A 248 -6.66 0.73 -16.16
CA GLY A 248 -6.41 -0.11 -17.33
C GLY A 248 -5.04 -0.82 -17.26
N GLU A 249 -4.37 -0.84 -18.42
CA GLU A 249 -3.07 -1.49 -18.59
C GLU A 249 -1.92 -0.74 -17.93
N ASP A 250 -2.02 0.59 -17.81
CA ASP A 250 -1.00 1.43 -17.19
C ASP A 250 -1.33 1.71 -15.73
N PHE A 251 -0.44 1.30 -14.84
CA PHE A 251 -0.58 1.54 -13.41
C PHE A 251 0.78 1.71 -12.72
N ASN A 252 0.97 2.86 -12.11
CA ASN A 252 2.14 3.20 -11.30
C ASN A 252 1.78 4.30 -10.29
N ARG A 253 2.70 4.66 -9.38
CA ARG A 253 2.48 5.66 -8.33
C ARG A 253 1.97 7.00 -8.89
N GLU A 254 2.50 7.48 -10.00
CA GLU A 254 2.15 8.77 -10.59
C GLU A 254 0.72 8.79 -11.16
N LEU A 255 0.21 7.63 -11.55
CA LEU A 255 -1.13 7.48 -12.13
C LEU A 255 -2.21 7.18 -11.09
N ILE A 256 -1.87 6.76 -9.88
CA ILE A 256 -2.84 6.37 -8.84
C ILE A 256 -3.89 7.46 -8.63
N TYR A 257 -3.47 8.72 -8.53
CA TYR A 257 -4.37 9.87 -8.32
C TYR A 257 -5.51 9.95 -9.36
N LYS A 258 -5.25 9.56 -10.61
CA LYS A 258 -6.25 9.61 -11.69
C LYS A 258 -7.39 8.61 -11.49
N TYR A 259 -7.09 7.50 -10.83
CA TYR A 259 -8.03 6.40 -10.62
C TYR A 259 -8.78 6.48 -9.28
N ILE A 260 -8.43 7.43 -8.42
CA ILE A 260 -9.20 7.71 -7.21
C ILE A 260 -10.46 8.49 -7.58
N PRO A 261 -11.65 8.00 -7.21
CA PRO A 261 -12.91 8.70 -7.48
C PRO A 261 -12.94 10.13 -6.92
N ASN A 262 -13.50 11.07 -7.66
CA ASN A 262 -13.67 12.46 -7.19
C ASN A 262 -14.56 12.57 -5.95
N THR A 263 -15.46 11.60 -5.78
CA THR A 263 -16.36 11.49 -4.62
C THR A 263 -15.64 11.16 -3.31
N LEU A 264 -14.37 10.73 -3.36
CA LEU A 264 -13.51 10.45 -2.22
C LEU A 264 -12.51 11.60 -2.02
N GLY A 265 -12.98 12.83 -1.74
CA GLY A 265 -12.18 14.05 -1.67
C GLY A 265 -10.92 13.89 -0.79
N ILE A 266 -11.09 13.41 0.45
CA ILE A 266 -9.97 13.20 1.39
C ILE A 266 -8.94 12.21 0.82
N LEU A 267 -9.39 11.07 0.30
CA LEU A 267 -8.50 10.08 -0.30
C LEU A 267 -7.78 10.68 -1.52
N LYS A 268 -8.51 11.46 -2.32
CA LYS A 268 -7.94 12.15 -3.47
C LYS A 268 -6.86 13.15 -3.08
N SER A 269 -7.04 13.89 -2.00
CA SER A 269 -6.02 14.82 -1.45
C SER A 269 -4.78 14.08 -0.97
N ILE A 270 -4.92 12.94 -0.27
CA ILE A 270 -3.80 12.09 0.12
C ILE A 270 -3.03 11.60 -1.12
N PHE A 271 -3.73 11.06 -2.11
CA PHE A 271 -3.07 10.53 -3.32
C PHE A 271 -2.57 11.61 -4.27
N ARG A 272 -3.10 12.83 -4.20
CA ARG A 272 -2.52 13.98 -4.90
C ARG A 272 -1.11 14.27 -4.38
N PHE A 273 -0.94 14.31 -3.05
CA PHE A 273 0.37 14.47 -2.44
C PHE A 273 1.34 13.37 -2.89
N ILE A 274 0.91 12.11 -2.86
CA ILE A 274 1.74 10.94 -3.18
C ILE A 274 2.13 10.87 -4.66
N SER A 275 1.21 11.23 -5.55
CA SER A 275 1.38 11.05 -7.00
C SER A 275 1.97 12.28 -7.71
N LEU A 276 1.59 13.49 -7.26
CA LEU A 276 1.89 14.74 -7.98
C LEU A 276 2.87 15.67 -7.26
N GLU A 277 3.08 15.46 -5.96
CA GLU A 277 4.06 16.19 -5.17
C GLU A 277 5.29 15.30 -4.91
N GLU A 278 6.27 15.82 -4.20
CA GLU A 278 7.46 15.06 -3.80
C GLU A 278 7.27 14.50 -2.39
N PRO A 279 6.72 13.28 -2.23
CA PRO A 279 6.65 12.64 -0.91
C PRO A 279 8.05 12.28 -0.40
N PRO A 280 8.22 12.02 0.90
CA PRO A 280 9.46 11.46 1.43
C PRO A 280 9.89 10.24 0.59
N GLN A 281 11.18 10.16 0.27
CA GLN A 281 11.65 9.14 -0.67
C GLN A 281 11.39 7.71 -0.18
N ALA A 282 11.55 7.48 1.13
CA ALA A 282 11.24 6.19 1.74
C ALA A 282 9.77 5.77 1.48
N LEU A 283 8.85 6.73 1.63
CA LEU A 283 7.43 6.54 1.34
C LEU A 283 7.19 6.24 -0.15
N ALA A 284 7.80 7.02 -1.05
CA ALA A 284 7.67 6.83 -2.49
C ALA A 284 8.13 5.43 -2.94
N VAL A 285 9.28 4.97 -2.44
CA VAL A 285 9.85 3.65 -2.77
C VAL A 285 8.89 2.52 -2.42
N LEU A 286 8.30 2.55 -1.22
CA LEU A 286 7.41 1.48 -0.78
C LEU A 286 6.05 1.54 -1.49
N ILE A 287 5.57 2.73 -1.83
CA ILE A 287 4.36 2.88 -2.63
C ILE A 287 4.59 2.36 -4.05
N ASP A 288 5.75 2.61 -4.65
CA ASP A 288 6.14 2.04 -5.95
C ASP A 288 6.13 0.51 -5.89
N ASP A 289 6.65 -0.10 -4.80
CA ASP A 289 6.65 -1.55 -4.61
C ASP A 289 5.23 -2.13 -4.46
N ILE A 290 4.35 -1.47 -3.72
CA ILE A 290 2.94 -1.85 -3.61
C ILE A 290 2.24 -1.73 -4.98
N ALA A 291 2.51 -0.65 -5.71
CA ALA A 291 1.93 -0.45 -7.03
C ALA A 291 2.41 -1.50 -8.05
N ASP A 292 3.68 -1.91 -7.99
CA ASP A 292 4.26 -2.95 -8.85
C ASP A 292 3.62 -4.33 -8.59
N ILE A 293 3.41 -4.70 -7.34
CA ILE A 293 2.69 -5.93 -6.98
C ILE A 293 1.29 -5.91 -7.58
N LEU A 294 0.56 -4.83 -7.39
CA LEU A 294 -0.80 -4.69 -7.89
C LEU A 294 -0.86 -4.63 -9.42
N PHE A 295 0.13 -4.03 -10.06
CA PHE A 295 0.26 -4.04 -11.52
C PHE A 295 0.41 -5.46 -12.06
N ASN A 296 1.26 -6.28 -11.42
CA ASN A 296 1.52 -7.67 -11.80
C ASN A 296 0.42 -8.65 -11.35
N THR A 297 -0.64 -8.17 -10.71
CA THR A 297 -1.76 -8.97 -10.21
C THR A 297 -2.95 -8.87 -11.15
N ASP A 298 -3.56 -10.02 -11.48
CA ASP A 298 -4.84 -10.07 -12.18
C ASP A 298 -5.99 -9.79 -11.20
N ILE A 299 -6.22 -8.50 -10.95
CA ILE A 299 -7.23 -8.02 -9.99
C ILE A 299 -8.63 -8.51 -10.35
N GLN A 300 -8.99 -8.51 -11.62
CA GLN A 300 -10.33 -8.93 -12.06
C GLN A 300 -10.57 -10.41 -11.73
N LYS A 301 -9.56 -11.25 -11.96
CA LYS A 301 -9.64 -12.66 -11.61
C LYS A 301 -9.73 -12.89 -10.10
N ILE A 302 -9.01 -12.10 -9.30
CA ILE A 302 -9.07 -12.15 -7.85
C ILE A 302 -10.46 -11.73 -7.35
N LEU A 303 -11.00 -10.62 -7.83
CA LEU A 303 -12.34 -10.17 -7.46
C LEU A 303 -13.41 -11.19 -7.87
N HIS A 304 -13.30 -11.78 -9.06
CA HIS A 304 -14.20 -12.84 -9.51
C HIS A 304 -14.14 -14.09 -8.61
N ARG A 305 -12.94 -14.49 -8.17
CA ARG A 305 -12.80 -15.59 -7.21
C ARG A 305 -13.44 -15.28 -5.87
N PHE A 306 -13.28 -14.09 -5.33
CA PHE A 306 -13.96 -13.69 -4.11
C PHE A 306 -15.48 -13.75 -4.24
N TYR A 307 -16.02 -13.34 -5.39
CA TYR A 307 -17.45 -13.44 -5.66
C TYR A 307 -17.93 -14.89 -5.68
N THR A 308 -17.22 -15.77 -6.37
CA THR A 308 -17.59 -17.19 -6.52
C THR A 308 -17.37 -18.00 -5.23
N GLU A 309 -16.24 -17.85 -4.56
CA GLU A 309 -15.91 -18.54 -3.30
C GLU A 309 -16.69 -17.97 -2.12
N GLY A 310 -16.97 -16.69 -2.13
CA GLY A 310 -17.74 -15.97 -1.11
C GLY A 310 -19.27 -16.20 -1.19
N LYS A 311 -19.75 -17.04 -2.11
CA LYS A 311 -21.20 -17.32 -2.29
C LYS A 311 -22.04 -16.05 -2.48
N GLY A 312 -21.54 -15.11 -3.29
CA GLY A 312 -22.22 -13.83 -3.57
C GLY A 312 -21.92 -12.71 -2.57
N ARG A 313 -20.92 -12.88 -1.68
CA ARG A 313 -20.41 -11.79 -0.85
C ARG A 313 -19.70 -10.76 -1.71
N ASP A 314 -19.74 -9.51 -1.25
CA ASP A 314 -19.02 -8.40 -1.90
C ASP A 314 -17.50 -8.69 -1.95
N PRO A 315 -16.89 -8.79 -3.15
CA PRO A 315 -15.48 -9.15 -3.31
C PRO A 315 -14.51 -8.17 -2.62
N ILE A 316 -14.85 -6.88 -2.59
CA ILE A 316 -13.99 -5.82 -2.05
C ILE A 316 -13.97 -5.87 -0.53
N VAL A 317 -15.13 -6.06 0.09
CA VAL A 317 -15.23 -6.25 1.55
C VAL A 317 -14.52 -7.52 1.97
N HIS A 318 -14.74 -8.62 1.24
CA HIS A 318 -14.08 -9.88 1.55
C HIS A 318 -12.55 -9.80 1.40
N PHE A 319 -12.07 -9.07 0.39
CA PHE A 319 -10.64 -8.79 0.26
C PHE A 319 -10.12 -7.97 1.46
N TYR A 320 -10.84 -6.91 1.85
CA TYR A 320 -10.47 -6.09 3.01
C TYR A 320 -10.40 -6.91 4.30
N GLU A 321 -11.38 -7.79 4.54
CA GLU A 321 -11.37 -8.71 5.68
C GLU A 321 -10.15 -9.64 5.66
N THR A 322 -9.85 -10.22 4.50
CA THR A 322 -8.69 -11.09 4.30
C THR A 322 -7.40 -10.33 4.52
N PHE A 323 -7.30 -9.12 3.98
CA PHE A 323 -6.16 -8.23 4.19
C PHE A 323 -5.97 -7.91 5.68
N LEU A 324 -7.01 -7.50 6.41
CA LEU A 324 -6.92 -7.22 7.85
C LEU A 324 -6.50 -8.44 8.66
N SER A 325 -6.97 -9.63 8.30
CA SER A 325 -6.59 -10.87 8.99
C SER A 325 -5.11 -11.22 8.83
N GLU A 326 -4.51 -10.88 7.68
CA GLU A 326 -3.08 -11.06 7.43
C GLU A 326 -2.25 -9.88 7.98
N TYR A 327 -2.84 -8.67 8.04
CA TYR A 327 -2.17 -7.45 8.48
C TYR A 327 -1.97 -7.41 10.00
N ASP A 328 -3.03 -7.53 10.77
CA ASP A 328 -2.97 -7.54 12.25
C ASP A 328 -4.13 -8.33 12.87
N PRO A 329 -3.93 -9.65 13.08
CA PRO A 329 -4.94 -10.50 13.70
C PRO A 329 -5.34 -10.06 15.11
N LYS A 330 -4.42 -9.47 15.90
CA LYS A 330 -4.66 -9.04 17.29
C LYS A 330 -5.41 -7.70 17.36
N LEU A 331 -5.11 -6.79 16.44
CA LEU A 331 -5.79 -5.50 16.36
C LEU A 331 -7.25 -5.66 15.94
N ARG A 332 -7.51 -6.64 15.07
CA ARG A 332 -8.85 -7.05 14.68
C ARG A 332 -9.72 -7.41 15.90
N GLU A 333 -9.16 -8.16 16.86
CA GLU A 333 -9.83 -8.50 18.12
C GLU A 333 -10.04 -7.28 19.01
N LYS A 334 -9.00 -6.45 19.21
CA LYS A 334 -9.04 -5.29 20.12
C LYS A 334 -9.98 -4.19 19.66
N ARG A 335 -10.10 -3.94 18.36
CA ARG A 335 -10.96 -2.87 17.80
C ARG A 335 -12.39 -3.31 17.56
N GLY A 336 -12.73 -4.58 17.86
CA GLY A 336 -14.08 -5.10 17.63
C GLY A 336 -14.51 -5.02 16.15
N VAL A 337 -13.53 -4.99 15.21
CA VAL A 337 -13.81 -5.00 13.77
C VAL A 337 -14.26 -6.42 13.37
N TYR A 338 -15.36 -6.83 13.97
CA TYR A 338 -16.09 -8.02 13.57
C TYR A 338 -17.24 -7.57 12.69
N TYR A 339 -17.19 -7.99 11.43
CA TYR A 339 -18.34 -7.79 10.57
C TYR A 339 -19.51 -8.55 11.13
N THR A 340 -20.62 -7.86 11.25
CA THR A 340 -21.88 -8.51 11.65
C THR A 340 -22.20 -9.58 10.62
N PRO A 341 -22.40 -10.83 11.03
CA PRO A 341 -22.71 -11.91 10.09
C PRO A 341 -23.91 -11.55 9.21
N GLU A 342 -23.81 -11.82 7.92
CA GLU A 342 -24.84 -11.45 6.93
C GLU A 342 -26.27 -11.88 7.32
N PRO A 343 -26.48 -13.10 7.87
CA PRO A 343 -27.83 -13.49 8.34
C PRO A 343 -28.39 -12.56 9.42
N VAL A 344 -27.53 -12.03 10.30
CA VAL A 344 -27.95 -11.10 11.37
C VAL A 344 -28.32 -9.74 10.77
N VAL A 345 -27.49 -9.24 9.84
CA VAL A 345 -27.75 -7.98 9.12
C VAL A 345 -29.09 -8.08 8.37
N ARG A 346 -29.27 -9.13 7.60
CA ARG A 346 -30.53 -9.40 6.87
C ARG A 346 -31.74 -9.47 7.80
N TYR A 347 -31.60 -10.16 8.92
CA TYR A 347 -32.67 -10.25 9.88
C TYR A 347 -33.07 -8.88 10.43
N ILE A 348 -32.10 -8.07 10.87
CA ILE A 348 -32.34 -6.74 11.43
C ILE A 348 -32.97 -5.82 10.38
N VAL A 349 -32.39 -5.71 9.20
CA VAL A 349 -32.86 -4.81 8.13
C VAL A 349 -34.28 -5.19 7.67
N ARG A 350 -34.54 -6.50 7.44
CA ARG A 350 -35.86 -6.97 7.03
C ARG A 350 -36.90 -6.83 8.15
N SER A 351 -36.48 -6.94 9.42
CA SER A 351 -37.38 -6.66 10.57
C SER A 351 -37.78 -5.19 10.61
N ILE A 352 -36.81 -4.27 10.42
CA ILE A 352 -37.08 -2.83 10.34
C ILE A 352 -38.03 -2.54 9.16
N HIS A 353 -37.75 -3.08 7.99
CA HIS A 353 -38.60 -2.94 6.82
C HIS A 353 -40.06 -3.41 7.08
N SER A 354 -40.21 -4.58 7.70
CA SER A 354 -41.55 -5.11 8.09
C SER A 354 -42.27 -4.24 9.12
N LEU A 355 -41.52 -3.72 10.12
CA LEU A 355 -42.08 -2.83 11.14
C LEU A 355 -42.54 -1.50 10.53
N LEU A 356 -41.77 -0.92 9.60
CA LEU A 356 -42.16 0.29 8.88
C LEU A 356 -43.51 0.10 8.18
N LYS A 357 -43.73 -1.06 7.54
CA LYS A 357 -44.99 -1.37 6.85
C LYS A 357 -46.14 -1.61 7.82
N SER A 358 -45.92 -2.41 8.86
CA SER A 358 -47.00 -2.90 9.73
C SER A 358 -47.39 -1.93 10.85
N HIS A 359 -46.47 -1.09 11.33
CA HIS A 359 -46.71 -0.24 12.51
C HIS A 359 -46.55 1.26 12.23
N PHE A 360 -45.86 1.63 11.15
CA PHE A 360 -45.57 3.06 10.85
C PHE A 360 -46.31 3.56 9.59
N GLY A 361 -47.12 2.72 8.95
CA GLY A 361 -47.88 3.11 7.76
C GLY A 361 -47.03 3.43 6.54
N LYS A 362 -45.84 2.86 6.47
CA LYS A 362 -44.91 3.02 5.32
C LYS A 362 -45.10 1.85 4.38
N ASP A 363 -46.04 1.95 3.44
CA ASP A 363 -46.45 0.82 2.59
C ASP A 363 -45.29 0.21 1.80
N ASP A 364 -44.28 1.02 1.41
CA ASP A 364 -43.07 0.57 0.71
C ASP A 364 -41.89 0.31 1.66
N GLY A 365 -42.12 0.35 2.99
CA GLY A 365 -41.10 0.11 4.00
C GLY A 365 -39.89 1.02 3.84
N LEU A 366 -38.70 0.46 3.63
CA LEU A 366 -37.45 1.23 3.40
C LEU A 366 -37.44 1.99 2.07
N ALA A 367 -38.31 1.66 1.11
CA ALA A 367 -38.44 2.38 -0.15
C ALA A 367 -39.41 3.57 -0.11
N SER A 368 -40.09 3.80 1.05
CA SER A 368 -41.00 4.93 1.22
C SER A 368 -40.27 6.26 1.20
N GLU A 369 -40.71 7.25 0.42
CA GLU A 369 -40.03 8.51 0.14
C GLU A 369 -39.69 9.34 1.40
N ASP A 370 -40.44 9.19 2.46
CA ASP A 370 -40.28 9.91 3.74
C ASP A 370 -39.51 9.12 4.82
N VAL A 371 -38.90 7.99 4.44
CA VAL A 371 -38.04 7.20 5.34
C VAL A 371 -36.60 7.63 5.15
N THR A 372 -35.98 8.10 6.22
CA THR A 372 -34.54 8.42 6.27
C THR A 372 -33.81 7.38 7.10
N ILE A 373 -32.63 6.96 6.64
CA ILE A 373 -31.77 6.00 7.32
C ILE A 373 -30.49 6.71 7.75
N LEU A 374 -30.06 6.45 8.99
CA LEU A 374 -28.76 6.83 9.49
C LEU A 374 -28.09 5.62 10.13
N ASP A 375 -26.90 5.26 9.64
CA ASP A 375 -25.98 4.33 10.30
C ASP A 375 -24.83 5.13 10.91
N PRO A 376 -24.78 5.34 12.23
CA PRO A 376 -23.81 6.22 12.87
C PRO A 376 -22.43 5.57 13.11
N ALA A 377 -22.26 4.29 12.78
CA ALA A 377 -21.02 3.52 12.94
C ALA A 377 -20.90 2.47 11.83
N ALA A 378 -20.90 2.94 10.60
CA ALA A 378 -21.25 2.16 9.42
C ALA A 378 -20.23 1.11 9.00
N GLY A 379 -18.96 1.21 9.46
CA GLY A 379 -17.91 0.30 9.03
C GLY A 379 -17.76 0.31 7.50
N THR A 380 -17.84 -0.86 6.91
CA THR A 380 -17.83 -1.04 5.44
C THR A 380 -19.24 -1.02 4.83
N LEU A 381 -20.18 -0.32 5.44
CA LEU A 381 -21.57 -0.15 4.97
C LEU A 381 -22.35 -1.46 4.81
N THR A 382 -22.21 -2.40 5.73
CA THR A 382 -22.91 -3.69 5.60
C THR A 382 -24.42 -3.53 5.81
N PHE A 383 -24.86 -2.74 6.81
CA PHE A 383 -26.27 -2.44 7.03
C PHE A 383 -26.87 -1.54 5.94
N PRO A 384 -26.26 -0.41 5.57
CA PRO A 384 -26.78 0.42 4.49
C PRO A 384 -26.91 -0.31 3.15
N ALA A 385 -25.94 -1.17 2.81
CA ALA A 385 -26.01 -1.96 1.57
C ALA A 385 -27.17 -2.94 1.55
N GLU A 386 -27.43 -3.64 2.68
CA GLU A 386 -28.61 -4.51 2.76
C GLU A 386 -29.91 -3.70 2.74
N ALA A 387 -29.95 -2.52 3.37
CA ALA A 387 -31.12 -1.64 3.33
C ALA A 387 -31.42 -1.17 1.90
N ILE A 388 -30.37 -0.83 1.11
CA ILE A 388 -30.53 -0.49 -0.30
C ILE A 388 -31.09 -1.66 -1.10
N LYS A 389 -30.57 -2.88 -0.89
CA LYS A 389 -31.07 -4.09 -1.58
C LYS A 389 -32.55 -4.33 -1.28
N VAL A 390 -32.95 -4.26 -0.01
CA VAL A 390 -34.34 -4.46 0.40
C VAL A 390 -35.26 -3.36 -0.17
N ALA A 391 -34.79 -2.10 -0.19
CA ALA A 391 -35.57 -1.02 -0.78
C ALA A 391 -35.75 -1.21 -2.30
N ILE A 392 -34.71 -1.63 -3.01
CA ILE A 392 -34.77 -1.91 -4.45
C ILE A 392 -35.69 -3.12 -4.71
N GLU A 393 -35.53 -4.22 -3.95
CA GLU A 393 -36.40 -5.42 -4.07
C GLU A 393 -37.88 -5.07 -3.92
N GLU A 394 -38.25 -4.29 -2.90
CA GLU A 394 -39.61 -3.85 -2.67
C GLU A 394 -40.15 -2.98 -3.80
N HIS A 395 -39.37 -2.00 -4.21
CA HIS A 395 -39.77 -1.05 -5.25
C HIS A 395 -39.90 -1.73 -6.63
N GLU A 396 -38.96 -2.59 -6.98
CA GLU A 396 -38.98 -3.35 -8.24
C GLU A 396 -40.17 -4.30 -8.29
N GLY A 397 -40.46 -4.98 -7.16
CA GLY A 397 -41.62 -5.88 -7.05
C GLY A 397 -42.96 -5.18 -7.24
N LYS A 398 -43.07 -3.89 -6.88
CA LYS A 398 -44.30 -3.11 -7.01
C LYS A 398 -44.42 -2.29 -8.30
N TYR A 399 -43.31 -1.68 -8.71
CA TYR A 399 -43.32 -0.65 -9.76
C TYR A 399 -42.50 -1.02 -11.01
N GLY A 400 -41.85 -2.20 -10.97
CA GLY A 400 -41.03 -2.71 -12.06
C GLY A 400 -39.61 -2.15 -12.11
N SER A 401 -38.71 -2.87 -12.77
CA SER A 401 -37.28 -2.55 -12.84
C SER A 401 -36.95 -1.19 -13.47
N GLY A 402 -37.79 -0.72 -14.41
CA GLY A 402 -37.58 0.57 -15.08
C GLY A 402 -37.67 1.79 -14.16
N SER A 403 -38.20 1.65 -12.93
CA SER A 403 -38.34 2.74 -11.94
C SER A 403 -37.21 2.77 -10.91
N VAL A 404 -36.33 1.77 -10.89
CA VAL A 404 -35.25 1.62 -9.88
C VAL A 404 -34.28 2.82 -9.93
N HIS A 405 -33.92 3.33 -11.10
CA HIS A 405 -33.05 4.51 -11.21
C HIS A 405 -33.66 5.75 -10.55
N LYS A 406 -34.99 5.89 -10.62
CA LYS A 406 -35.71 7.00 -9.96
C LYS A 406 -35.63 6.84 -8.45
N LEU A 407 -35.85 5.63 -7.93
CA LEU A 407 -35.70 5.32 -6.49
C LEU A 407 -34.28 5.66 -6.00
N ILE A 408 -33.24 5.19 -6.71
CA ILE A 408 -31.86 5.45 -6.34
C ILE A 408 -31.60 6.97 -6.28
N LYS A 409 -31.92 7.69 -7.32
CA LYS A 409 -31.60 9.12 -7.45
C LYS A 409 -32.38 10.01 -6.49
N HIS A 410 -33.64 9.73 -6.26
CA HIS A 410 -34.55 10.65 -5.52
C HIS A 410 -34.85 10.18 -4.11
N HIS A 411 -34.52 8.93 -3.73
CA HIS A 411 -34.74 8.43 -2.38
C HIS A 411 -33.45 7.89 -1.76
N ILE A 412 -32.77 6.92 -2.35
CA ILE A 412 -31.60 6.29 -1.71
C ILE A 412 -30.46 7.31 -1.52
N LEU A 413 -30.02 7.99 -2.57
CA LEU A 413 -28.92 8.94 -2.47
C LEU A 413 -29.24 10.17 -1.58
N PRO A 414 -30.46 10.71 -1.53
CA PRO A 414 -30.78 11.82 -0.65
C PRO A 414 -31.06 11.46 0.83
N HIS A 415 -31.55 10.24 1.12
CA HIS A 415 -32.10 9.93 2.43
C HIS A 415 -31.38 8.80 3.18
N PHE A 416 -30.42 8.09 2.55
CA PHE A 416 -29.64 7.08 3.25
C PHE A 416 -28.28 7.67 3.61
N HIS A 417 -28.01 7.73 4.93
CA HIS A 417 -26.83 8.38 5.48
C HIS A 417 -26.02 7.37 6.31
N ALA A 418 -24.72 7.58 6.33
CA ALA A 418 -23.81 6.77 7.14
C ALA A 418 -22.64 7.63 7.63
N ILE A 419 -22.12 7.31 8.81
CA ILE A 419 -20.95 7.96 9.38
C ILE A 419 -19.92 6.88 9.73
N GLU A 420 -18.68 7.11 9.36
CA GLU A 420 -17.55 6.24 9.68
C GLU A 420 -16.36 7.07 10.13
N LEU A 421 -15.68 6.60 11.18
CA LEU A 421 -14.53 7.28 11.76
C LEU A 421 -13.22 6.93 11.04
N MET A 422 -13.11 5.69 10.55
CA MET A 422 -11.87 5.15 10.00
C MET A 422 -11.83 5.28 8.48
N MET A 423 -10.75 5.84 7.96
CA MET A 423 -10.58 6.12 6.53
C MET A 423 -10.66 4.87 5.64
N ALA A 424 -10.08 3.73 6.05
CA ALA A 424 -10.09 2.52 5.25
C ALA A 424 -11.52 1.95 5.09
N PRO A 425 -12.32 1.71 6.15
CA PRO A 425 -13.72 1.32 6.02
C PRO A 425 -14.57 2.35 5.26
N TYR A 426 -14.36 3.65 5.47
CA TYR A 426 -15.00 4.72 4.71
C TYR A 426 -14.77 4.56 3.19
N THR A 427 -13.51 4.32 2.78
CA THR A 427 -13.15 4.10 1.38
C THR A 427 -13.80 2.84 0.81
N VAL A 428 -13.76 1.73 1.58
CA VAL A 428 -14.40 0.46 1.24
C VAL A 428 -15.90 0.64 1.06
N GLY A 429 -16.55 1.36 1.98
CA GLY A 429 -17.97 1.62 1.97
C GLY A 429 -18.43 2.35 0.72
N HIS A 430 -17.73 3.41 0.32
CA HIS A 430 -18.03 4.14 -0.92
C HIS A 430 -17.95 3.24 -2.16
N LEU A 431 -16.92 2.41 -2.26
CA LEU A 431 -16.80 1.47 -3.36
C LEU A 431 -17.91 0.43 -3.38
N LYS A 432 -18.19 -0.16 -2.22
CA LYS A 432 -19.24 -1.15 -2.07
C LYS A 432 -20.59 -0.64 -2.59
N ILE A 433 -20.97 0.56 -2.17
CA ILE A 433 -22.22 1.14 -2.64
C ILE A 433 -22.15 1.48 -4.14
N SER A 434 -21.02 2.01 -4.65
CA SER A 434 -20.87 2.27 -6.08
C SER A 434 -21.05 1.00 -6.92
N TYR A 435 -20.48 -0.13 -6.49
CA TYR A 435 -20.66 -1.40 -7.19
C TYR A 435 -22.08 -1.93 -7.07
N LEU A 436 -22.67 -1.87 -5.86
CA LEU A 436 -24.05 -2.29 -5.65
C LEU A 436 -25.03 -1.53 -6.57
N LEU A 437 -24.85 -0.22 -6.70
CA LEU A 437 -25.72 0.57 -7.59
C LEU A 437 -25.47 0.24 -9.06
N ALA A 438 -24.22 0.00 -9.45
CA ALA A 438 -23.87 -0.42 -10.82
C ALA A 438 -24.46 -1.80 -11.19
N GLU A 439 -24.54 -2.76 -10.24
CA GLU A 439 -25.25 -4.04 -10.45
C GLU A 439 -26.72 -3.85 -10.83
N HIS A 440 -27.35 -2.75 -10.37
CA HIS A 440 -28.69 -2.34 -10.73
C HIS A 440 -28.76 -1.36 -11.92
N GLY A 441 -27.66 -1.25 -12.67
CA GLY A 441 -27.54 -0.41 -13.87
C GLY A 441 -27.37 1.08 -13.59
N TYR A 442 -27.17 1.50 -12.32
CA TYR A 442 -27.00 2.91 -11.95
C TYR A 442 -25.52 3.23 -11.69
N GLU A 443 -24.90 3.92 -12.63
CA GLU A 443 -23.54 4.43 -12.46
C GLU A 443 -23.58 5.85 -11.87
N LEU A 444 -22.90 6.03 -10.71
CA LEU A 444 -22.77 7.34 -10.08
C LEU A 444 -21.99 8.28 -11.00
N SER A 445 -22.56 9.44 -11.31
CA SER A 445 -21.86 10.53 -12.01
C SER A 445 -20.77 11.14 -11.08
N GLU A 446 -19.88 11.95 -11.65
CA GLU A 446 -18.82 12.63 -10.88
C GLU A 446 -19.36 13.59 -9.79
N ALA A 447 -20.59 14.05 -9.93
CA ALA A 447 -21.26 14.94 -8.98
C ALA A 447 -22.11 14.21 -7.94
N GLU A 448 -22.33 12.90 -8.10
CA GLU A 448 -23.17 12.10 -7.21
C GLU A 448 -22.34 11.23 -6.30
N ARG A 449 -22.69 11.20 -5.02
CA ARG A 449 -22.09 10.27 -4.04
C ARG A 449 -23.15 9.75 -3.09
N PHE A 450 -22.91 8.56 -2.56
CA PHE A 450 -23.65 8.09 -1.39
C PHE A 450 -23.26 8.94 -0.17
N LYS A 451 -24.21 9.27 0.68
CA LYS A 451 -24.00 10.14 1.84
C LYS A 451 -23.34 9.38 3.00
N LEU A 452 -22.14 8.90 2.76
CA LEU A 452 -21.20 8.42 3.77
C LEU A 452 -20.25 9.55 4.12
N TYR A 453 -20.13 9.85 5.40
CA TYR A 453 -19.29 10.93 5.92
C TYR A 453 -18.19 10.37 6.80
N LEU A 454 -16.99 10.96 6.68
CA LEU A 454 -15.89 10.70 7.59
C LEU A 454 -16.00 11.64 8.79
N SER A 455 -16.44 11.12 9.93
CA SER A 455 -16.65 11.95 11.13
C SER A 455 -16.71 11.07 12.39
N ASN A 456 -16.52 11.73 13.54
CA ASN A 456 -16.72 11.12 14.85
C ASN A 456 -18.15 11.38 15.33
N THR A 457 -18.98 10.38 15.36
CA THR A 457 -20.39 10.47 15.78
C THR A 457 -20.54 10.83 17.26
N LEU A 458 -19.57 10.47 18.11
CA LEU A 458 -19.60 10.70 19.55
C LEU A 458 -19.09 12.06 19.98
N GLU A 459 -18.25 12.67 19.16
CA GLU A 459 -17.62 13.97 19.42
C GLU A 459 -17.74 14.85 18.17
N PRO A 460 -18.96 15.37 17.87
CA PRO A 460 -19.14 16.20 16.68
C PRO A 460 -18.41 17.54 16.84
N ASP A 461 -17.34 17.71 16.08
CA ASP A 461 -16.55 18.94 16.07
C ASP A 461 -17.22 20.04 15.25
N THR A 462 -17.05 21.29 15.71
CA THR A 462 -17.43 22.48 14.95
C THR A 462 -16.43 22.70 13.80
N PRO A 463 -16.89 22.93 12.56
CA PRO A 463 -16.02 23.20 11.42
C PRO A 463 -15.07 24.37 11.71
N GLN A 464 -13.77 24.14 11.55
CA GLN A 464 -12.75 25.17 11.69
C GLN A 464 -12.14 25.50 10.33
N GLN A 465 -11.89 26.78 10.08
CA GLN A 465 -11.13 27.18 8.90
C GLN A 465 -9.68 26.69 9.04
N THR A 466 -9.20 25.96 8.03
CA THR A 466 -7.86 25.37 8.01
C THR A 466 -7.19 25.70 6.69
N GLU A 467 -5.87 25.89 6.72
CA GLU A 467 -5.07 26.26 5.54
C GLU A 467 -4.67 25.07 4.68
N LEU A 468 -4.86 23.83 5.17
CA LEU A 468 -4.45 22.61 4.46
C LEU A 468 -5.61 21.99 3.69
N PRO A 469 -5.40 21.57 2.42
CA PRO A 469 -6.44 20.93 1.62
C PRO A 469 -7.09 19.73 2.32
N ILE A 470 -6.30 18.82 2.89
CA ILE A 470 -6.85 17.64 3.57
C ILE A 470 -7.63 17.98 4.84
N ALA A 471 -7.18 18.98 5.60
CA ALA A 471 -7.89 19.43 6.79
C ALA A 471 -9.21 20.14 6.42
N HIS A 472 -9.23 20.83 5.28
CA HIS A 472 -10.45 21.38 4.70
C HIS A 472 -11.43 20.27 4.32
N ASP A 473 -10.96 19.24 3.60
CA ASP A 473 -11.78 18.10 3.16
C ASP A 473 -12.38 17.35 4.36
N ILE A 474 -11.58 17.10 5.42
CA ILE A 474 -12.06 16.45 6.65
C ILE A 474 -13.10 17.35 7.35
N SER A 475 -12.83 18.67 7.47
CA SER A 475 -13.74 19.63 8.09
C SER A 475 -15.06 19.72 7.34
N GLU A 476 -15.04 19.65 6.01
CA GLU A 476 -16.25 19.62 5.17
C GLU A 476 -17.07 18.36 5.40
N GLU A 477 -16.43 17.18 5.48
CA GLU A 477 -17.09 15.91 5.79
C GLU A 477 -17.76 15.94 7.17
N CYS A 478 -17.05 16.44 8.21
CA CYS A 478 -17.61 16.60 9.55
C CYS A 478 -18.80 17.58 9.54
N ALA A 479 -18.69 18.70 8.81
CA ALA A 479 -19.78 19.68 8.69
C ALA A 479 -21.01 19.12 7.98
N LEU A 480 -20.81 18.23 7.00
CA LEU A 480 -21.90 17.54 6.32
C LEU A 480 -22.55 16.48 7.22
N ALA A 481 -21.75 15.72 7.98
CA ALA A 481 -22.23 14.76 8.96
C ALA A 481 -23.08 15.42 10.04
N ASN A 482 -22.71 16.59 10.53
CA ASN A 482 -23.44 17.34 11.57
C ASN A 482 -24.80 17.92 11.10
N LYS A 483 -25.11 17.83 9.80
CA LYS A 483 -26.42 18.26 9.25
C LYS A 483 -27.42 17.11 9.15
N VAL A 484 -26.99 15.91 9.40
CA VAL A 484 -27.83 14.71 9.40
C VAL A 484 -28.41 14.43 10.78
#